data_57360214e58051940b0892986da66697
#
_entry.id   57360214e58051940b0892986da66697
#
_cell.length_a   1.000
_cell.length_b   1.000
_cell.length_c   1.000
_cell.angle_alpha   90.00
_cell.angle_beta   90.00
_cell.angle_gamma   90.00
#
_symmetry.space_group_name_H-M   'P 1'
#
loop_
_entity.id
_entity.type
_entity.pdbx_description
1 polymer ?
#
loop_
_entity_poly.entity_id
_entity_poly.type
_entity_poly.pdbx_seq_one_letter_code
_entity_poly.pdbx_strand_id
1 'polypeptide(L)'
;EQKKSGSFYNSENLAIRDAYTVFLDGNHPEIKIETPVEGGRRLLVLKDSYANCFLPFLAPYYREIVVVDPRYYYDDLAMLVETEEITDVLYLYNANTFFQDTSLAPLLEEAAAAEPADGTLENAPAAE
;
A
#
# COMPACT_ATOMS: atom_id res chain seq x y z
N GLU A 1 -2.09 -18.70 -4.21
CA GLU A 1 -2.72 -18.55 -5.54
C GLU A 1 -3.24 -17.14 -5.64
N GLN A 2 -2.73 -16.34 -6.61
CA GLN A 2 -3.14 -14.94 -6.78
C GLN A 2 -4.50 -14.92 -7.49
N LYS A 3 -5.50 -14.30 -6.85
CA LYS A 3 -6.80 -14.03 -7.46
C LYS A 3 -6.71 -12.75 -8.29
N LYS A 4 -7.05 -12.81 -9.58
CA LYS A 4 -7.12 -11.63 -10.45
C LYS A 4 -8.57 -11.20 -10.64
N SER A 5 -8.81 -9.90 -10.57
CA SER A 5 -10.10 -9.27 -10.83
C SER A 5 -9.92 -8.07 -11.76
N GLY A 6 -10.88 -7.82 -12.64
CA GLY A 6 -10.92 -6.63 -13.51
C GLY A 6 -11.68 -5.45 -12.88
N SER A 7 -12.05 -5.52 -11.60
CA SER A 7 -12.84 -4.50 -10.91
C SER A 7 -12.42 -4.32 -9.46
N PHE A 8 -12.53 -3.09 -8.96
CA PHE A 8 -12.46 -2.78 -7.53
C PHE A 8 -13.65 -3.32 -6.73
N TYR A 9 -14.72 -3.73 -7.41
CA TYR A 9 -15.99 -4.05 -6.77
C TYR A 9 -16.38 -5.49 -7.05
N ASN A 10 -16.80 -6.20 -5.99
CA ASN A 10 -17.51 -7.45 -6.07
C ASN A 10 -18.96 -7.23 -5.65
N SER A 11 -19.86 -7.03 -6.62
CA SER A 11 -21.26 -6.70 -6.35
C SER A 11 -22.06 -7.82 -5.68
N GLU A 12 -21.60 -9.07 -5.73
CA GLU A 12 -22.23 -10.19 -5.03
C GLU A 12 -22.19 -10.00 -3.52
N ASN A 13 -21.15 -9.33 -3.02
CA ASN A 13 -20.98 -9.04 -1.59
C ASN A 13 -21.98 -8.02 -1.04
N LEU A 14 -22.72 -7.30 -1.89
CA LEU A 14 -23.82 -6.43 -1.44
C LEU A 14 -25.01 -7.21 -0.85
N ALA A 15 -25.13 -8.49 -1.16
CA ALA A 15 -26.20 -9.36 -0.66
C ALA A 15 -25.87 -10.03 0.68
N ILE A 16 -24.65 -9.92 1.19
CA ILE A 16 -24.23 -10.53 2.46
C ILE A 16 -24.21 -9.52 3.60
N ARG A 17 -24.13 -10.02 4.84
CA ARG A 17 -24.16 -9.17 6.05
C ARG A 17 -23.03 -8.13 6.08
N ASP A 18 -21.82 -8.51 5.65
CA ASP A 18 -20.68 -7.60 5.51
C ASP A 18 -20.61 -7.06 4.07
N ALA A 19 -21.56 -6.19 3.73
CA ALA A 19 -21.65 -5.58 2.41
C ALA A 19 -20.43 -4.70 2.07
N TYR A 20 -19.64 -4.26 3.05
CA TYR A 20 -18.43 -3.46 2.82
C TYR A 20 -17.35 -4.24 2.06
N THR A 21 -17.38 -5.56 2.10
CA THR A 21 -16.51 -6.43 1.28
C THR A 21 -16.77 -6.32 -0.23
N VAL A 22 -17.79 -5.54 -0.65
CA VAL A 22 -17.93 -5.10 -2.05
C VAL A 22 -16.64 -4.46 -2.57
N PHE A 23 -15.91 -3.75 -1.72
CA PHE A 23 -14.61 -3.19 -2.05
C PHE A 23 -13.53 -4.27 -1.94
N LEU A 24 -12.86 -4.56 -3.05
CA LEU A 24 -11.69 -5.45 -3.15
C LEU A 24 -11.94 -6.91 -2.72
N ASP A 25 -13.18 -7.31 -2.60
CA ASP A 25 -13.56 -8.65 -2.09
C ASP A 25 -13.09 -8.88 -0.63
N GLY A 26 -12.99 -7.81 0.17
CA GLY A 26 -12.63 -7.84 1.58
C GLY A 26 -11.18 -7.43 1.89
N ASN A 27 -10.64 -7.98 2.99
CA ASN A 27 -9.30 -7.67 3.44
C ASN A 27 -8.30 -8.72 2.97
N HIS A 28 -7.20 -8.24 2.42
CA HIS A 28 -6.07 -9.04 1.98
C HIS A 28 -4.77 -8.47 2.56
N PRO A 29 -3.75 -9.30 2.81
CA PRO A 29 -2.44 -8.81 3.28
C PRO A 29 -1.81 -7.86 2.27
N GLU A 30 -1.91 -8.20 0.98
CA GLU A 30 -1.38 -7.43 -0.14
C GLU A 30 -2.36 -7.47 -1.31
N ILE A 31 -2.51 -6.33 -1.99
CA ILE A 31 -3.24 -6.21 -3.25
C ILE A 31 -2.41 -5.37 -4.21
N LYS A 32 -2.23 -5.84 -5.43
CA LYS A 32 -1.60 -5.09 -6.51
C LYS A 32 -2.65 -4.63 -7.52
N ILE A 33 -2.71 -3.33 -7.75
CA ILE A 33 -3.65 -2.68 -8.66
C ILE A 33 -2.85 -2.07 -9.81
N GLU A 34 -3.02 -2.62 -10.99
CA GLU A 34 -2.45 -2.08 -12.22
C GLU A 34 -3.50 -1.20 -12.92
N THR A 35 -3.09 -0.03 -13.40
CA THR A 35 -3.96 0.92 -14.09
C THR A 35 -3.43 1.22 -15.49
N PRO A 36 -4.26 1.74 -16.41
CA PRO A 36 -3.81 2.16 -17.73
C PRO A 36 -3.09 3.52 -17.74
N VAL A 37 -2.82 4.10 -16.57
CA VAL A 37 -2.13 5.40 -16.47
C VAL A 37 -0.70 5.27 -16.98
N GLU A 38 -0.34 6.09 -17.96
CA GLU A 38 1.02 6.21 -18.43
C GLU A 38 1.85 7.06 -17.46
N GLY A 39 3.06 6.63 -17.16
CA GLY A 39 3.98 7.31 -16.26
C GLY A 39 4.58 6.36 -15.24
N GLY A 40 5.54 6.87 -14.47
CA GLY A 40 6.34 6.06 -13.55
C GLY A 40 5.86 6.02 -12.11
N ARG A 41 4.78 6.75 -11.74
CA ARG A 41 4.39 6.83 -10.33
C ARG A 41 3.74 5.54 -9.85
N ARG A 42 4.30 5.01 -8.76
CA ARG A 42 3.84 3.80 -8.08
C ARG A 42 3.64 4.10 -6.61
N LEU A 43 2.45 3.78 -6.12
CA LEU A 43 2.02 4.13 -4.76
C LEU A 43 1.99 2.87 -3.89
N LEU A 44 2.64 2.94 -2.74
CA LEU A 44 2.40 2.02 -1.64
C LEU A 44 1.36 2.63 -0.69
N VAL A 45 0.29 1.90 -0.41
CA VAL A 45 -0.72 2.28 0.58
C VAL A 45 -0.65 1.32 1.75
N LEU A 46 -0.20 1.83 2.91
CA LEU A 46 -0.29 1.13 4.18
C LEU A 46 -1.60 1.52 4.86
N LYS A 47 -2.48 0.55 5.13
CA LYS A 47 -3.88 0.86 5.44
C LYS A 47 -4.53 -0.10 6.42
N ASP A 48 -5.68 0.30 6.96
CA ASP A 48 -6.69 -0.58 7.53
C ASP A 48 -7.89 -0.76 6.57
N SER A 49 -8.90 -1.52 6.97
CA SER A 49 -10.05 -1.82 6.10
C SER A 49 -10.88 -0.60 5.70
N TYR A 50 -10.84 0.50 6.46
CA TYR A 50 -11.59 1.73 6.13
C TYR A 50 -11.11 2.39 4.83
N ALA A 51 -9.86 2.16 4.44
CA ALA A 51 -9.29 2.72 3.21
C ALA A 51 -9.80 2.06 1.92
N ASN A 52 -10.39 0.88 1.99
CA ASN A 52 -10.78 0.12 0.79
C ASN A 52 -11.68 0.90 -0.16
N CYS A 53 -12.63 1.68 0.38
CA CYS A 53 -13.54 2.50 -0.44
C CYS A 53 -12.85 3.72 -1.07
N PHE A 54 -11.67 4.11 -0.60
CA PHE A 54 -10.94 5.27 -1.12
C PHE A 54 -10.00 4.93 -2.27
N LEU A 55 -9.52 3.69 -2.35
CA LEU A 55 -8.55 3.25 -3.37
C LEU A 55 -8.95 3.51 -4.81
N PRO A 56 -10.23 3.35 -5.23
CA PRO A 56 -10.65 3.67 -6.59
C PRO A 56 -10.39 5.12 -7.01
N PHE A 57 -10.38 6.06 -6.06
CA PHE A 57 -10.11 7.47 -6.33
C PHE A 57 -8.63 7.76 -6.57
N LEU A 58 -7.72 6.88 -6.15
CA LEU A 58 -6.29 7.00 -6.38
C LEU A 58 -5.87 6.44 -7.75
N ALA A 59 -6.62 5.51 -8.31
CA ALA A 59 -6.31 4.82 -9.56
C ALA A 59 -6.02 5.75 -10.76
N PRO A 60 -6.69 6.92 -10.93
CA PRO A 60 -6.39 7.83 -12.04
C PRO A 60 -5.02 8.51 -11.97
N TYR A 61 -4.32 8.44 -10.85
CA TYR A 61 -3.09 9.21 -10.60
C TYR A 61 -1.82 8.35 -10.60
N TYR A 62 -1.97 7.04 -10.50
CA TYR A 62 -0.84 6.10 -10.38
C TYR A 62 -0.93 4.99 -11.41
N ARG A 63 0.22 4.62 -11.98
CA ARG A 63 0.34 3.46 -12.86
C ARG A 63 0.09 2.15 -12.11
N GLU A 64 0.56 2.13 -10.86
CA GLU A 64 0.43 0.97 -9.99
C GLU A 64 0.17 1.41 -8.56
N ILE A 65 -0.66 0.67 -7.85
CA ILE A 65 -0.90 0.87 -6.43
C ILE A 65 -0.74 -0.48 -5.74
N VAL A 66 0.26 -0.57 -4.87
CA VAL A 66 0.44 -1.72 -3.97
C VAL A 66 -0.21 -1.37 -2.65
N VAL A 67 -1.14 -2.18 -2.21
CA VAL A 67 -1.92 -1.97 -0.99
C VAL A 67 -1.53 -3.03 0.02
N VAL A 68 -1.07 -2.62 1.19
CA VAL A 68 -0.63 -3.52 2.26
C VAL A 68 -1.44 -3.23 3.52
N ASP A 69 -1.95 -4.29 4.13
CA ASP A 69 -2.55 -4.25 5.46
C ASP A 69 -1.56 -4.84 6.47
N PRO A 70 -0.85 -4.02 7.28
CA PRO A 70 0.21 -4.48 8.17
C PRO A 70 -0.22 -5.53 9.20
N ARG A 71 -1.51 -5.63 9.50
CA ARG A 71 -2.05 -6.63 10.45
C ARG A 71 -1.96 -8.06 9.89
N TYR A 72 -1.86 -8.20 8.57
CA TYR A 72 -1.86 -9.48 7.86
C TYR A 72 -0.63 -9.67 6.97
N TYR A 73 0.22 -8.66 6.86
CA TYR A 73 1.43 -8.68 6.04
C TYR A 73 2.64 -9.09 6.89
N TYR A 74 3.36 -10.12 6.46
CA TYR A 74 4.50 -10.71 7.18
C TYR A 74 5.76 -10.82 6.32
N ASP A 75 5.71 -10.27 5.10
CA ASP A 75 6.85 -10.25 4.19
C ASP A 75 7.68 -8.97 4.39
N ASP A 76 8.87 -8.93 3.77
CA ASP A 76 9.80 -7.80 3.86
C ASP A 76 9.27 -6.58 3.09
N LEU A 77 8.94 -5.52 3.83
CA LEU A 77 8.43 -4.28 3.26
C LEU A 77 9.50 -3.49 2.49
N ALA A 78 10.77 -3.53 2.92
CA ALA A 78 11.87 -2.87 2.22
C ALA A 78 12.10 -3.52 0.86
N MET A 79 12.10 -4.85 0.83
CA MET A 79 12.19 -5.61 -0.42
C MET A 79 11.01 -5.32 -1.36
N LEU A 80 9.80 -5.18 -0.82
CA LEU A 80 8.62 -4.80 -1.59
C LEU A 80 8.81 -3.42 -2.24
N VAL A 81 9.25 -2.42 -1.47
CA VAL A 81 9.48 -1.05 -1.94
C VAL A 81 10.49 -1.02 -3.09
N GLU A 82 11.58 -1.77 -2.98
CA GLU A 82 12.60 -1.86 -4.02
C GLU A 82 12.08 -2.62 -5.26
N THR A 83 11.49 -3.80 -5.06
CA THR A 83 11.04 -4.67 -6.16
C THR A 83 9.95 -4.03 -6.99
N GLU A 84 9.00 -3.35 -6.33
CA GLU A 84 7.89 -2.67 -6.99
C GLU A 84 8.24 -1.23 -7.40
N GLU A 85 9.49 -0.78 -7.19
CA GLU A 85 9.98 0.56 -7.54
C GLU A 85 9.03 1.66 -7.03
N ILE A 86 8.63 1.58 -5.77
CA ILE A 86 7.67 2.51 -5.15
C ILE A 86 8.22 3.94 -5.15
N THR A 87 7.42 4.89 -5.62
CA THR A 87 7.78 6.32 -5.67
C THR A 87 7.11 7.14 -4.58
N ASP A 88 5.97 6.70 -4.10
CA ASP A 88 5.15 7.43 -3.12
C ASP A 88 4.59 6.45 -2.07
N VAL A 89 4.50 6.90 -0.82
CA VAL A 89 3.90 6.11 0.27
C VAL A 89 2.76 6.89 0.91
N LEU A 90 1.62 6.23 1.08
CA LEU A 90 0.45 6.78 1.77
C LEU A 90 0.08 5.90 2.97
N TYR A 91 0.01 6.51 4.15
CA TYR A 91 -0.57 5.90 5.35
C TYR A 91 -2.04 6.33 5.46
N LEU A 92 -2.96 5.37 5.38
CA LEU A 92 -4.39 5.65 5.38
C LEU A 92 -5.12 4.78 6.41
N TYR A 93 -5.29 5.31 7.60
CA TYR A 93 -5.87 4.63 8.74
C TYR A 93 -7.06 5.38 9.33
N ASN A 94 -8.01 4.62 9.83
CA ASN A 94 -8.95 5.15 10.81
C ASN A 94 -8.19 5.53 12.09
N ALA A 95 -8.52 6.67 12.69
CA ALA A 95 -7.80 7.17 13.87
C ALA A 95 -7.80 6.17 15.05
N ASN A 96 -8.94 5.50 15.29
CA ASN A 96 -9.02 4.50 16.36
C ASN A 96 -8.12 3.28 16.08
N THR A 97 -8.10 2.80 14.84
CA THR A 97 -7.21 1.69 14.44
C THR A 97 -5.76 2.10 14.57
N PHE A 98 -5.40 3.30 14.13
CA PHE A 98 -4.02 3.81 14.19
C PHE A 98 -3.46 3.82 15.62
N PHE A 99 -4.26 4.25 16.60
CA PHE A 99 -3.84 4.29 18.01
C PHE A 99 -3.82 2.92 18.70
N GLN A 100 -4.48 1.91 18.13
CA GLN A 100 -4.57 0.56 18.69
C GLN A 100 -3.70 -0.46 17.95
N ASP A 101 -3.26 -0.13 16.74
CA ASP A 101 -2.46 -1.01 15.89
C ASP A 101 -1.03 -1.11 16.43
N THR A 102 -0.59 -2.32 16.66
CA THR A 102 0.77 -2.65 17.11
C THR A 102 1.61 -3.32 16.02
N SER A 103 1.08 -3.49 14.82
CA SER A 103 1.73 -4.17 13.70
C SER A 103 2.51 -3.21 12.80
N LEU A 104 2.05 -1.96 12.67
CA LEU A 104 2.66 -0.97 11.77
C LEU A 104 4.09 -0.58 12.20
N ALA A 105 4.29 -0.26 13.49
CA ALA A 105 5.59 0.21 13.97
C ALA A 105 6.70 -0.83 13.80
N PRO A 106 6.53 -2.11 14.20
CA PRO A 106 7.55 -3.14 13.95
C PRO A 106 7.87 -3.34 12.46
N LEU A 107 6.86 -3.31 11.59
CA LEU A 107 7.05 -3.46 10.15
C LEU A 107 7.91 -2.34 9.56
N LEU A 108 7.71 -1.10 10.02
CA LEU A 108 8.51 0.05 9.57
C LEU A 108 9.91 0.05 10.16
N GLU A 109 10.08 -0.39 11.42
CA GLU A 109 11.38 -0.52 12.07
C GLU A 109 12.24 -1.59 11.37
N GLU A 110 11.64 -2.72 10.99
CA GLU A 110 12.29 -3.77 10.22
C GLU A 110 12.73 -3.27 8.84
N ALA A 111 11.83 -2.58 8.12
CA ALA A 111 12.12 -2.00 6.82
C ALA A 111 13.26 -0.97 6.89
N ALA A 112 13.27 -0.11 7.92
CA ALA A 112 14.32 0.89 8.12
C ALA A 112 15.68 0.26 8.48
N ALA A 113 15.68 -0.89 9.15
CA ALA A 113 16.91 -1.61 9.49
C ALA A 113 17.51 -2.37 8.30
N ALA A 114 16.71 -2.67 7.28
CA ALA A 114 17.14 -3.34 6.05
C ALA A 114 17.82 -2.39 5.05
N GLU A 115 17.66 -1.07 5.20
CA GLU A 115 18.36 -0.11 4.36
C GLU A 115 19.88 -0.20 4.59
N PRO A 116 20.71 -0.34 3.53
CA PRO A 116 22.14 -0.31 3.67
C PRO A 116 22.58 1.06 4.21
N ALA A 117 23.46 1.08 5.19
CA ALA A 117 24.05 2.26 5.81
C ALA A 117 25.05 2.98 4.86
N ASP A 118 24.62 3.27 3.63
CA ASP A 118 25.39 4.04 2.64
C ASP A 118 24.57 5.20 2.07
N GLY A 119 24.33 6.18 2.92
CA GLY A 119 23.85 7.50 2.57
C GLY A 119 24.93 8.54 2.75
N THR A 120 26.04 8.42 2.05
CA THR A 120 26.93 9.57 1.81
C THR A 120 26.17 10.59 0.97
N LEU A 121 25.50 11.52 1.64
CA LEU A 121 25.13 12.79 1.03
C LEU A 121 26.43 13.50 0.61
N GLU A 122 26.84 13.23 -0.62
CA GLU A 122 27.92 13.98 -1.25
C GLU A 122 27.46 15.42 -1.40
N ASN A 123 28.06 16.29 -0.60
CA ASN A 123 27.87 17.73 -0.67
C ASN A 123 28.12 18.22 -2.08
N ALA A 124 27.07 18.70 -2.76
CA ALA A 124 27.20 19.45 -3.97
C ALA A 124 27.99 20.75 -3.68
N PRO A 125 29.05 21.08 -4.42
CA PRO A 125 29.78 22.32 -4.21
C PRO A 125 28.90 23.51 -4.57
N ALA A 126 28.86 24.49 -3.68
CA ALA A 126 28.27 25.80 -3.94
C ALA A 126 28.96 26.43 -5.16
N ALA A 127 28.16 26.78 -6.17
CA ALA A 127 28.62 27.57 -7.31
C ALA A 127 28.79 29.03 -6.85
N GLU A 128 30.00 29.54 -7.02
CA GLU A 128 30.30 30.97 -7.01
C GLU A 128 29.73 31.67 -8.24
#